data_e9ecce2645b8be07a724806e9a7573fc
#
_entry.id   e9ecce2645b8be07a724806e9a7573fc
#
_cell.length_a   1.000
_cell.length_b   1.000
_cell.length_c   1.000
_cell.angle_alpha   90.00
_cell.angle_beta   90.00
_cell.angle_gamma   90.00
#
_symmetry.space_group_name_H-M   'P 1'
#
loop_
_entity.id
_entity.type
_entity.pdbx_description
1 polymer ?
#
loop_
_entity_poly.entity_id
_entity_poly.type
_entity_poly.pdbx_seq_one_letter_code
_entity_poly.pdbx_strand_id
1 'polypeptide(L)'
;MWETLRVNKPWYRRWWFTIPVFTLLIAGAVGAIVFLKFKWEYEAKARQFDYARLEAMESASQILDRKGVLLGRIFTQNREQVPYEDLAHTLLDAVVAAEDARFFEHTGVDVRGVIRAVIENYRAGTKKQGASTLTQQLARNTFPEQLPASDRTNERKLLEMAVAREIEKRFNKAKILDLYLNRVYFGNGFFGAEAASKGYFGKRANQLSYSEAALLCGLLRSPDRLSPWRDFHACMDERNRVLNRMLEVKRISREDYDIAFKDEPVLRNKRPIHQDDYPADLVYQQVLKIVGRDRATSEGLRIYTTIDSALQKKAEAAIRAQMNTVEARPGYEHQTYAQYSQIFEAAKKQPLDPEGRPLPPSYLQGAVVMLDNANGGILVMV
;
A
#
# COMPACT_ATOMS: atom_id res chain seq x y z
N MET A 1 15.27 -19.65 88.69
CA MET A 1 14.08 -19.96 87.91
C MET A 1 13.88 -18.81 86.91
N TRP A 2 14.48 -18.92 85.73
CA TRP A 2 14.31 -17.98 84.66
C TRP A 2 13.68 -18.72 83.47
N GLU A 3 12.37 -18.65 83.36
CA GLU A 3 11.67 -19.09 82.13
C GLU A 3 11.95 -18.08 81.02
N THR A 4 12.73 -18.49 80.05
CA THR A 4 12.94 -17.73 78.81
C THR A 4 11.66 -17.82 77.97
N LEU A 5 10.88 -16.73 77.96
CA LEU A 5 9.77 -16.52 77.06
C LEU A 5 10.29 -16.59 75.57
N ARG A 6 10.11 -17.73 74.92
CA ARG A 6 10.29 -17.86 73.47
C ARG A 6 9.20 -17.06 72.82
N VAL A 7 9.48 -15.80 72.51
CA VAL A 7 8.63 -15.00 71.63
C VAL A 7 8.60 -15.65 70.24
N ASN A 8 7.50 -16.33 69.93
CA ASN A 8 7.31 -16.90 68.60
C ASN A 8 7.27 -15.77 67.56
N LYS A 9 8.36 -15.61 66.79
CA LYS A 9 8.41 -14.62 65.70
C LYS A 9 7.25 -14.90 64.79
N PRO A 10 6.46 -13.87 64.37
CA PRO A 10 5.37 -14.04 63.42
C PRO A 10 5.89 -14.64 62.14
N TRP A 11 5.06 -15.42 61.43
CA TRP A 11 5.43 -16.22 60.27
C TRP A 11 6.12 -15.39 59.17
N TYR A 12 5.73 -14.14 58.95
CA TYR A 12 6.32 -13.22 57.99
C TYR A 12 7.75 -12.74 58.35
N ARG A 13 8.23 -12.97 59.53
CA ARG A 13 9.61 -12.72 59.96
C ARG A 13 10.49 -13.98 59.97
N ARG A 14 9.98 -15.09 59.52
CA ARG A 14 10.75 -16.35 59.41
C ARG A 14 11.56 -16.37 58.14
N TRP A 15 12.80 -16.83 58.17
CA TRP A 15 13.75 -16.83 57.08
C TRP A 15 13.23 -17.57 55.84
N TRP A 16 12.47 -18.65 55.99
CA TRP A 16 11.87 -19.41 54.88
C TRP A 16 10.81 -18.61 54.10
N PHE A 17 10.28 -17.53 54.67
CA PHE A 17 9.36 -16.61 54.00
C PHE A 17 10.08 -15.35 53.48
N THR A 18 10.96 -14.77 54.29
CA THR A 18 11.65 -13.52 53.95
C THR A 18 12.64 -13.68 52.79
N ILE A 19 13.41 -14.81 52.77
CA ILE A 19 14.39 -15.04 51.69
C ILE A 19 13.73 -15.13 50.31
N PRO A 20 12.69 -15.98 50.06
CA PRO A 20 12.00 -16.03 48.77
C PRO A 20 11.40 -14.68 48.35
N VAL A 21 10.82 -13.93 49.29
CA VAL A 21 10.26 -12.60 48.98
C VAL A 21 11.36 -11.62 48.56
N PHE A 22 12.47 -11.55 49.27
CA PHE A 22 13.60 -10.72 48.90
C PHE A 22 14.22 -11.13 47.56
N THR A 23 14.34 -12.43 47.32
CA THR A 23 14.84 -12.94 46.03
C THR A 23 13.91 -12.52 44.84
N LEU A 24 12.59 -12.62 45.05
CA LEU A 24 11.61 -12.15 44.05
C LEU A 24 11.68 -10.65 43.83
N LEU A 25 11.84 -9.86 44.90
CA LEU A 25 11.98 -8.39 44.77
C LEU A 25 13.28 -8.01 44.07
N ILE A 26 14.40 -8.67 44.36
CA ILE A 26 15.68 -8.45 43.68
C ILE A 26 15.57 -8.87 42.22
N ALA A 27 15.01 -10.04 41.94
CA ALA A 27 14.78 -10.50 40.55
C ALA A 27 13.88 -9.55 39.79
N GLY A 28 12.82 -9.04 40.43
CA GLY A 28 11.94 -8.00 39.85
C GLY A 28 12.68 -6.69 39.58
N ALA A 29 13.53 -6.23 40.52
CA ALA A 29 14.32 -5.01 40.35
C ALA A 29 15.37 -5.16 39.22
N VAL A 30 16.07 -6.29 39.17
CA VAL A 30 17.01 -6.60 38.09
C VAL A 30 16.27 -6.66 36.75
N GLY A 31 15.13 -7.35 36.67
CA GLY A 31 14.27 -7.40 35.50
C GLY A 31 13.81 -6.01 35.04
N ALA A 32 13.41 -5.15 35.98
CA ALA A 32 13.05 -3.77 35.70
C ALA A 32 14.22 -2.94 35.16
N ILE A 33 15.41 -3.07 35.73
CA ILE A 33 16.62 -2.37 35.27
C ILE A 33 16.99 -2.84 33.85
N VAL A 34 16.98 -4.14 33.59
CA VAL A 34 17.25 -4.70 32.25
C VAL A 34 16.21 -4.21 31.25
N PHE A 35 14.94 -4.22 31.62
CA PHE A 35 13.86 -3.70 30.76
C PHE A 35 14.01 -2.20 30.46
N LEU A 36 14.34 -1.38 31.46
CA LEU A 36 14.55 0.05 31.30
C LEU A 36 15.76 0.35 30.40
N LYS A 37 16.88 -0.37 30.60
CA LYS A 37 18.08 -0.26 29.73
C LYS A 37 17.74 -0.61 28.29
N PHE A 38 17.03 -1.71 28.09
CA PHE A 38 16.60 -2.17 26.77
C PHE A 38 15.66 -1.17 26.11
N LYS A 39 14.65 -0.68 26.84
CA LYS A 39 13.75 0.37 26.36
C LYS A 39 14.52 1.62 25.94
N TRP A 40 15.48 2.06 26.74
CA TRP A 40 16.29 3.27 26.48
C TRP A 40 17.15 3.12 25.23
N GLU A 41 17.73 1.95 25.02
CA GLU A 41 18.53 1.65 23.81
C GLU A 41 17.69 1.75 22.53
N TYR A 42 16.51 1.12 22.51
CA TYR A 42 15.63 1.15 21.33
C TYR A 42 15.03 2.54 21.09
N GLU A 43 14.69 3.29 22.14
CA GLU A 43 14.26 4.68 22.00
C GLU A 43 15.40 5.57 21.46
N ALA A 44 16.64 5.35 21.88
CA ALA A 44 17.80 6.07 21.34
C ALA A 44 18.02 5.77 19.85
N LYS A 45 17.93 4.50 19.44
CA LYS A 45 17.97 4.09 18.04
C LYS A 45 16.83 4.71 17.24
N ALA A 46 15.60 4.69 17.78
CA ALA A 46 14.44 5.25 17.12
C ALA A 46 14.57 6.77 16.87
N ARG A 47 15.20 7.53 17.78
CA ARG A 47 15.41 8.97 17.62
C ARG A 47 16.33 9.34 16.44
N GLN A 48 17.13 8.40 15.94
CA GLN A 48 18.05 8.61 14.83
C GLN A 48 17.38 8.51 13.46
N PHE A 49 16.11 8.11 13.40
CA PHE A 49 15.35 8.03 12.15
C PHE A 49 15.02 9.42 11.62
N ASP A 50 15.11 9.58 10.32
CA ASP A 50 14.72 10.82 9.64
C ASP A 50 13.18 10.88 9.47
N TYR A 51 12.51 11.46 10.44
CA TYR A 51 11.05 11.60 10.44
C TYR A 51 10.52 12.61 9.40
N ALA A 52 11.37 13.44 8.79
CA ALA A 52 10.95 14.29 7.68
C ALA A 52 10.50 13.43 6.47
N ARG A 53 11.04 12.22 6.32
CA ARG A 53 10.59 11.24 5.29
C ARG A 53 9.12 10.84 5.41
N LEU A 54 8.48 11.00 6.57
CA LEU A 54 7.04 10.75 6.72
C LEU A 54 6.22 11.78 5.94
N GLU A 55 6.62 13.03 5.93
CA GLU A 55 5.95 14.12 5.21
C GLU A 55 6.47 14.27 3.79
N ALA A 56 7.75 13.95 3.56
CA ALA A 56 8.33 13.86 2.23
C ALA A 56 7.80 12.62 1.50
N MET A 57 6.59 12.72 0.98
CA MET A 57 6.07 11.68 0.08
C MET A 57 6.64 11.90 -1.31
N GLU A 58 7.20 10.84 -1.87
CA GLU A 58 7.60 10.83 -3.27
C GLU A 58 6.39 11.17 -4.14
N SER A 59 6.43 12.30 -4.80
CA SER A 59 5.40 12.69 -5.75
C SER A 59 5.74 12.15 -7.13
N ALA A 60 4.77 11.51 -7.79
CA ALA A 60 4.94 11.08 -9.16
C ALA A 60 5.27 12.27 -10.07
N SER A 61 6.32 12.16 -10.87
CA SER A 61 6.58 13.15 -11.91
C SER A 61 5.52 13.08 -13.01
N GLN A 62 5.11 14.21 -13.52
CA GLN A 62 4.04 14.34 -14.52
C GLN A 62 4.62 14.62 -15.88
N ILE A 63 4.24 13.83 -16.88
CA ILE A 63 4.48 14.13 -18.29
C ILE A 63 3.28 14.92 -18.79
N LEU A 64 3.52 16.11 -19.26
CA LEU A 64 2.52 17.05 -19.72
C LEU A 64 2.69 17.32 -21.21
N ASP A 65 1.58 17.50 -21.91
CA ASP A 65 1.60 17.96 -23.30
C ASP A 65 2.04 19.44 -23.41
N ARG A 66 2.15 19.97 -24.61
CA ARG A 66 2.53 21.36 -24.87
C ARG A 66 1.60 22.41 -24.25
N LYS A 67 0.38 22.00 -23.86
CA LYS A 67 -0.65 22.84 -23.23
C LYS A 67 -0.81 22.58 -21.73
N GLY A 68 0.01 21.68 -21.14
CA GLY A 68 -0.06 21.31 -19.75
C GLY A 68 -1.09 20.22 -19.44
N VAL A 69 -1.65 19.54 -20.46
CA VAL A 69 -2.55 18.40 -20.27
C VAL A 69 -1.74 17.17 -19.89
N LEU A 70 -2.19 16.42 -18.90
CA LEU A 70 -1.52 15.21 -18.43
C LEU A 70 -1.52 14.12 -19.52
N LEU A 71 -0.33 13.71 -19.97
CA LEU A 71 -0.11 12.57 -20.88
C LEU A 71 0.21 11.30 -20.11
N GLY A 72 1.06 11.41 -19.08
CA GLY A 72 1.51 10.25 -18.31
C GLY A 72 2.15 10.65 -16.99
N ARG A 73 2.57 9.66 -16.22
CA ARG A 73 3.25 9.88 -14.95
C ARG A 73 4.47 8.98 -14.86
N ILE A 74 5.57 9.51 -14.32
CA ILE A 74 6.77 8.76 -13.98
C ILE A 74 6.76 8.56 -12.47
N PHE A 75 6.78 7.31 -12.02
CA PHE A 75 6.78 6.99 -10.60
C PHE A 75 7.48 5.64 -10.36
N THR A 76 8.11 5.49 -9.22
CA THR A 76 8.45 4.18 -8.66
C THR A 76 7.18 3.54 -8.10
N GLN A 77 6.27 4.39 -7.61
CA GLN A 77 5.03 4.00 -6.96
C GLN A 77 3.91 4.93 -7.43
N ASN A 78 2.83 4.39 -8.01
CA ASN A 78 1.67 5.19 -8.41
C ASN A 78 0.97 5.73 -7.17
N ARG A 79 1.28 6.97 -6.81
CA ARG A 79 0.71 7.68 -5.65
C ARG A 79 0.01 8.95 -6.10
N GLU A 80 -1.13 9.19 -5.50
CA GLU A 80 -1.85 10.45 -5.58
C GLU A 80 -2.23 10.81 -4.15
N GLN A 81 -1.69 11.93 -3.67
CA GLN A 81 -1.94 12.39 -2.31
C GLN A 81 -3.32 13.01 -2.20
N VAL A 82 -3.99 12.72 -1.11
CA VAL A 82 -5.28 13.28 -0.76
C VAL A 82 -5.23 13.70 0.71
N PRO A 83 -5.63 14.93 1.07
CA PRO A 83 -5.71 15.35 2.48
C PRO A 83 -6.65 14.47 3.28
N TYR A 84 -6.43 14.39 4.60
CA TYR A 84 -7.27 13.61 5.51
C TYR A 84 -8.75 13.99 5.40
N GLU A 85 -9.05 15.27 5.26
CA GLU A 85 -10.38 15.84 5.15
C GLU A 85 -11.13 15.41 3.87
N ASP A 86 -10.37 15.03 2.85
CA ASP A 86 -10.86 14.54 1.57
C ASP A 86 -10.96 13.01 1.51
N LEU A 87 -10.72 12.29 2.62
CA LEU A 87 -10.92 10.85 2.70
C LEU A 87 -12.34 10.51 3.15
N ALA A 88 -12.96 9.48 2.55
CA ALA A 88 -14.29 9.04 2.96
C ALA A 88 -14.27 8.49 4.39
N HIS A 89 -15.29 8.83 5.20
CA HIS A 89 -15.48 8.23 6.52
C HIS A 89 -15.55 6.70 6.47
N THR A 90 -16.18 6.18 5.43
CA THR A 90 -16.26 4.72 5.18
C THR A 90 -14.91 4.08 5.13
N LEU A 91 -13.91 4.73 4.49
CA LEU A 91 -12.54 4.22 4.41
C LEU A 91 -11.80 4.34 5.75
N LEU A 92 -11.98 5.46 6.47
CA LEU A 92 -11.37 5.66 7.79
C LEU A 92 -11.88 4.62 8.80
N ASP A 93 -13.18 4.35 8.80
CA ASP A 93 -13.81 3.34 9.66
C ASP A 93 -13.37 1.93 9.29
N ALA A 94 -13.29 1.61 7.99
CA ALA A 94 -12.86 0.31 7.51
C ALA A 94 -11.42 0.00 7.88
N VAL A 95 -10.48 0.94 7.66
CA VAL A 95 -9.06 0.71 7.97
C VAL A 95 -8.82 0.59 9.47
N VAL A 96 -9.46 1.43 10.29
CA VAL A 96 -9.35 1.34 11.75
C VAL A 96 -9.94 0.02 12.26
N ALA A 97 -11.10 -0.39 11.77
CA ALA A 97 -11.72 -1.65 12.17
C ALA A 97 -10.89 -2.87 11.77
N ALA A 98 -10.34 -2.89 10.55
CA ALA A 98 -9.60 -4.00 10.01
C ALA A 98 -8.20 -4.17 10.63
N GLU A 99 -7.46 -3.06 10.73
CA GLU A 99 -6.03 -3.10 11.05
C GLU A 99 -5.73 -2.77 12.51
N ASP A 100 -6.51 -1.86 13.13
CA ASP A 100 -6.22 -1.37 14.47
C ASP A 100 -7.46 -0.80 15.17
N ALA A 101 -8.35 -1.67 15.60
CA ALA A 101 -9.67 -1.28 16.15
C ALA A 101 -9.58 -0.32 17.35
N ARG A 102 -8.45 -0.28 18.04
CA ARG A 102 -8.19 0.61 19.18
C ARG A 102 -7.17 1.71 18.88
N PHE A 103 -7.02 2.06 17.63
CA PHE A 103 -6.05 3.05 17.15
C PHE A 103 -6.07 4.35 17.96
N PHE A 104 -7.25 4.84 18.33
CA PHE A 104 -7.41 6.07 19.09
C PHE A 104 -7.16 5.95 20.61
N GLU A 105 -6.95 4.72 21.11
CA GLU A 105 -6.82 4.44 22.56
C GLU A 105 -5.37 4.25 23.02
N HIS A 106 -4.43 4.04 22.11
CA HIS A 106 -3.03 3.78 22.43
C HIS A 106 -2.09 4.78 21.78
N THR A 107 -0.81 4.76 22.19
CA THR A 107 0.26 5.64 21.67
C THR A 107 1.32 4.81 20.95
N GLY A 108 1.00 4.35 19.74
CA GLY A 108 1.88 3.63 18.83
C GLY A 108 1.95 2.11 19.05
N VAL A 109 1.68 1.62 20.26
CA VAL A 109 1.68 0.19 20.57
C VAL A 109 0.43 -0.16 21.38
N ASP A 110 -0.36 -1.08 20.86
CA ASP A 110 -1.51 -1.64 21.56
C ASP A 110 -1.10 -2.82 22.46
N VAL A 111 -0.68 -2.52 23.69
CA VAL A 111 -0.25 -3.56 24.65
C VAL A 111 -1.38 -4.57 24.95
N ARG A 112 -2.63 -4.10 25.08
CA ARG A 112 -3.78 -4.98 25.33
C ARG A 112 -4.04 -5.90 24.15
N GLY A 113 -3.89 -5.40 22.90
CA GLY A 113 -3.99 -6.18 21.68
C GLY A 113 -2.89 -7.23 21.56
N VAL A 114 -1.65 -6.88 21.95
CA VAL A 114 -0.53 -7.82 21.99
C VAL A 114 -0.83 -8.97 22.95
N ILE A 115 -1.27 -8.66 24.18
CA ILE A 115 -1.60 -9.69 25.21
C ILE A 115 -2.73 -10.59 24.69
N ARG A 116 -3.80 -10.01 24.14
CA ARG A 116 -4.92 -10.77 23.56
C ARG A 116 -4.44 -11.69 22.44
N ALA A 117 -3.66 -11.17 21.49
CA ALA A 117 -3.15 -11.95 20.35
C ALA A 117 -2.24 -13.10 20.81
N VAL A 118 -1.42 -12.91 21.83
CA VAL A 118 -0.59 -13.98 22.43
C VAL A 118 -1.48 -15.09 23.01
N ILE A 119 -2.51 -14.73 23.80
CA ILE A 119 -3.42 -15.70 24.39
C ILE A 119 -4.19 -16.49 23.31
N GLU A 120 -4.73 -15.79 22.30
CA GLU A 120 -5.51 -16.41 21.24
C GLU A 120 -4.64 -17.30 20.32
N ASN A 121 -3.43 -16.85 19.97
CA ASN A 121 -2.48 -17.66 19.21
C ASN A 121 -2.03 -18.90 19.98
N TYR A 122 -1.82 -18.79 21.30
CA TYR A 122 -1.49 -19.92 22.14
C TYR A 122 -2.63 -20.94 22.20
N ARG A 123 -3.88 -20.48 22.40
CA ARG A 123 -5.07 -21.34 22.40
C ARG A 123 -5.32 -22.01 21.05
N ALA A 124 -5.04 -21.30 19.95
CA ALA A 124 -5.26 -21.80 18.60
C ALA A 124 -4.14 -22.71 18.07
N GLY A 125 -3.00 -22.79 18.73
CA GLY A 125 -1.80 -23.52 18.26
C GLY A 125 -1.19 -22.96 16.97
N THR A 126 -1.71 -21.84 16.46
CA THR A 126 -1.28 -21.23 15.19
C THR A 126 -1.32 -19.70 15.29
N LYS A 127 -0.50 -19.00 14.48
CA LYS A 127 -0.52 -17.52 14.40
C LYS A 127 -1.76 -17.04 13.64
N LYS A 128 -2.90 -16.93 14.33
CA LYS A 128 -4.18 -16.47 13.73
C LYS A 128 -4.35 -14.95 13.75
N GLN A 129 -3.86 -14.27 14.80
CA GLN A 129 -4.02 -12.82 14.95
C GLN A 129 -2.68 -12.09 14.94
N GLY A 130 -2.62 -10.99 14.19
CA GLY A 130 -1.57 -9.98 14.26
C GLY A 130 -1.92 -8.91 15.30
N ALA A 131 -0.89 -8.34 15.93
CA ALA A 131 -1.01 -7.27 16.92
C ALA A 131 -0.23 -6.02 16.52
N SER A 132 0.04 -5.83 15.23
CA SER A 132 0.73 -4.65 14.72
C SER A 132 -0.27 -3.51 14.57
N THR A 133 0.07 -2.33 15.07
CA THR A 133 -0.75 -1.12 14.94
C THR A 133 -0.56 -0.44 13.58
N LEU A 134 -1.49 0.45 13.20
CA LEU A 134 -1.36 1.30 12.00
C LEU A 134 -0.07 2.12 12.03
N THR A 135 0.31 2.66 13.20
CA THR A 135 1.55 3.41 13.36
C THR A 135 2.80 2.56 13.15
N GLN A 136 2.79 1.30 13.59
CA GLN A 136 3.88 0.34 13.32
C GLN A 136 3.98 -0.01 11.83
N GLN A 137 2.84 -0.17 11.17
CA GLN A 137 2.82 -0.39 9.71
C GLN A 137 3.32 0.84 8.96
N LEU A 138 2.92 2.05 9.38
CA LEU A 138 3.43 3.30 8.82
C LEU A 138 4.96 3.39 8.97
N ALA A 139 5.50 3.08 10.16
CA ALA A 139 6.94 3.07 10.41
C ALA A 139 7.67 2.13 9.43
N ARG A 140 7.20 0.90 9.28
CA ARG A 140 7.77 -0.11 8.38
C ARG A 140 7.70 0.32 6.91
N ASN A 141 6.59 0.91 6.49
CA ASN A 141 6.39 1.36 5.10
C ASN A 141 7.21 2.62 4.76
N THR A 142 7.61 3.39 5.77
CA THR A 142 8.43 4.61 5.59
C THR A 142 9.92 4.32 5.62
N PHE A 143 10.34 3.34 6.42
CA PHE A 143 11.75 3.02 6.68
C PHE A 143 12.09 1.57 6.31
N PRO A 144 11.85 1.13 5.05
CA PRO A 144 12.03 -0.26 4.66
C PRO A 144 13.48 -0.74 4.76
N GLU A 145 14.48 0.17 4.67
CA GLU A 145 15.90 -0.17 4.78
C GLU A 145 16.28 -0.53 6.23
N GLN A 146 15.71 0.17 7.23
CA GLN A 146 15.99 -0.05 8.65
C GLN A 146 14.99 -1.03 9.30
N LEU A 147 13.80 -1.17 8.72
CA LEU A 147 12.71 -2.02 9.19
C LEU A 147 12.21 -2.96 8.08
N PRO A 148 13.08 -3.78 7.47
CA PRO A 148 12.70 -4.60 6.33
C PRO A 148 11.58 -5.58 6.72
N ALA A 149 10.54 -5.68 5.87
CA ALA A 149 9.39 -6.56 6.10
C ALA A 149 9.78 -8.06 6.06
N SER A 150 10.87 -8.40 5.39
CA SER A 150 11.44 -9.75 5.33
C SER A 150 12.10 -10.19 6.64
N ASP A 151 12.61 -9.25 7.44
CA ASP A 151 13.18 -9.55 8.75
C ASP A 151 12.07 -9.80 9.77
N ARG A 152 12.05 -10.99 10.36
CA ARG A 152 11.06 -11.43 11.35
C ARG A 152 11.63 -11.53 12.77
N THR A 153 12.78 -10.89 13.03
CA THR A 153 13.42 -10.90 14.34
C THR A 153 12.63 -10.09 15.37
N ASN A 154 12.80 -10.47 16.64
CA ASN A 154 12.23 -9.71 17.76
C ASN A 154 12.89 -8.31 17.85
N GLU A 155 14.15 -8.19 17.50
CA GLU A 155 14.90 -6.93 17.52
C GLU A 155 14.29 -5.90 16.57
N ARG A 156 14.05 -6.28 15.31
CA ARG A 156 13.34 -5.45 14.35
C ARG A 156 11.96 -5.05 14.90
N LYS A 157 11.21 -5.99 15.49
CA LYS A 157 9.87 -5.70 16.01
C LYS A 157 9.91 -4.71 17.18
N LEU A 158 10.90 -4.78 18.05
CA LEU A 158 11.09 -3.83 19.14
C LEU A 158 11.48 -2.44 18.64
N LEU A 159 12.35 -2.39 17.60
CA LEU A 159 12.68 -1.13 16.94
C LEU A 159 11.46 -0.50 16.25
N GLU A 160 10.66 -1.30 15.54
CA GLU A 160 9.39 -0.88 14.93
C GLU A 160 8.44 -0.26 15.98
N MET A 161 8.32 -0.90 17.15
CA MET A 161 7.50 -0.39 18.27
C MET A 161 8.06 0.92 18.85
N ALA A 162 9.37 1.07 18.96
CA ALA A 162 10.01 2.29 19.42
C ALA A 162 9.83 3.45 18.43
N VAL A 163 10.01 3.18 17.12
CA VAL A 163 9.77 4.16 16.04
C VAL A 163 8.29 4.57 16.00
N ALA A 164 7.36 3.64 16.16
CA ALA A 164 5.93 3.95 16.22
C ALA A 164 5.59 4.90 17.37
N ARG A 165 6.20 4.71 18.55
CA ARG A 165 6.03 5.64 19.69
C ARG A 165 6.60 7.03 19.38
N GLU A 166 7.72 7.11 18.68
CA GLU A 166 8.32 8.40 18.30
C GLU A 166 7.45 9.12 17.26
N ILE A 167 6.79 8.40 16.34
CA ILE A 167 5.81 8.95 15.40
C ILE A 167 4.62 9.56 16.17
N GLU A 168 4.05 8.83 17.13
CA GLU A 168 2.90 9.29 17.93
C GLU A 168 3.22 10.49 18.86
N LYS A 169 4.49 10.73 19.16
CA LYS A 169 4.91 11.96 19.87
C LYS A 169 4.93 13.19 18.95
N ARG A 170 5.10 13.00 17.65
CA ARG A 170 5.25 14.07 16.66
C ARG A 170 3.98 14.40 15.90
N PHE A 171 3.13 13.39 15.68
CA PHE A 171 1.94 13.48 14.85
C PHE A 171 0.70 13.04 15.61
N ASN A 172 -0.41 13.75 15.41
CA ASN A 172 -1.71 13.34 15.93
C ASN A 172 -2.30 12.17 15.12
N LYS A 173 -3.35 11.56 15.63
CA LYS A 173 -3.98 10.38 15.01
C LYS A 173 -4.50 10.63 13.59
N ALA A 174 -5.10 11.80 13.34
CA ALA A 174 -5.56 12.17 12.00
C ALA A 174 -4.39 12.22 11.01
N LYS A 175 -3.28 12.87 11.39
CA LYS A 175 -2.08 12.93 10.55
C LYS A 175 -1.42 11.57 10.32
N ILE A 176 -1.44 10.68 11.30
CA ILE A 176 -0.94 9.30 11.14
C ILE A 176 -1.81 8.52 10.13
N LEU A 177 -3.15 8.65 10.19
CA LEU A 177 -4.05 8.05 9.20
C LEU A 177 -3.84 8.64 7.80
N ASP A 178 -3.69 9.97 7.70
CA ASP A 178 -3.34 10.66 6.45
C ASP A 178 -2.06 10.07 5.83
N LEU A 179 -0.97 10.04 6.60
CA LEU A 179 0.32 9.52 6.17
C LEU A 179 0.25 8.02 5.78
N TYR A 180 -0.53 7.23 6.52
CA TYR A 180 -0.70 5.80 6.27
C TYR A 180 -1.49 5.55 4.98
N LEU A 181 -2.67 6.15 4.85
CA LEU A 181 -3.56 5.93 3.71
C LEU A 181 -3.02 6.51 2.40
N ASN A 182 -2.15 7.50 2.46
CA ASN A 182 -1.43 8.01 1.30
C ASN A 182 -0.19 7.17 0.92
N ARG A 183 0.25 6.22 1.77
CA ARG A 183 1.49 5.47 1.58
C ARG A 183 1.30 3.98 1.34
N VAL A 184 0.28 3.38 1.97
CA VAL A 184 0.11 1.93 1.97
C VAL A 184 -0.15 1.37 0.57
N TYR A 185 0.38 0.17 0.32
CA TYR A 185 0.23 -0.53 -0.95
C TYR A 185 -1.06 -1.34 -1.01
N PHE A 186 -1.87 -1.10 -2.04
CA PHE A 186 -3.16 -1.76 -2.27
C PHE A 186 -3.14 -2.82 -3.40
N GLY A 187 -1.96 -3.19 -3.88
CA GLY A 187 -1.81 -4.15 -4.98
C GLY A 187 -1.81 -3.48 -6.36
N ASN A 188 -1.42 -4.26 -7.38
CA ASN A 188 -1.38 -3.82 -8.77
C ASN A 188 -0.65 -2.48 -9.01
N GLY A 189 0.38 -2.17 -8.19
CA GLY A 189 1.15 -0.93 -8.28
C GLY A 189 0.45 0.31 -7.72
N PHE A 190 -0.70 0.18 -7.07
CA PHE A 190 -1.38 1.32 -6.44
C PHE A 190 -0.89 1.54 -5.01
N PHE A 191 -0.30 2.70 -4.78
CA PHE A 191 0.12 3.18 -3.48
C PHE A 191 -0.73 4.37 -3.06
N GLY A 192 -1.33 4.28 -1.88
CA GLY A 192 -2.29 5.25 -1.38
C GLY A 192 -3.74 5.02 -1.85
N ALA A 193 -4.66 5.50 -1.02
CA ALA A 193 -6.09 5.26 -1.17
C ALA A 193 -6.69 5.88 -2.43
N GLU A 194 -6.26 7.08 -2.82
CA GLU A 194 -6.77 7.77 -4.00
C GLU A 194 -6.39 7.03 -5.29
N ALA A 195 -5.12 6.60 -5.40
CA ALA A 195 -4.65 5.83 -6.56
C ALA A 195 -5.38 4.48 -6.64
N ALA A 196 -5.58 3.81 -5.51
CA ALA A 196 -6.32 2.55 -5.45
C ALA A 196 -7.80 2.73 -5.81
N SER A 197 -8.47 3.75 -5.26
CA SER A 197 -9.87 4.06 -5.55
C SER A 197 -10.08 4.35 -7.05
N LYS A 198 -9.25 5.20 -7.63
CA LYS A 198 -9.31 5.51 -9.07
C LYS A 198 -8.96 4.30 -9.93
N GLY A 199 -7.99 3.50 -9.50
CA GLY A 199 -7.56 2.30 -10.21
C GLY A 199 -8.64 1.23 -10.25
N TYR A 200 -9.17 0.85 -9.10
CA TYR A 200 -10.15 -0.23 -9.00
C TYR A 200 -11.57 0.18 -9.36
N PHE A 201 -12.03 1.37 -8.94
CA PHE A 201 -13.43 1.78 -9.07
C PHE A 201 -13.65 2.98 -10.01
N GLY A 202 -12.61 3.71 -10.38
CA GLY A 202 -12.71 4.88 -11.26
C GLY A 202 -13.26 6.14 -10.61
N LYS A 203 -13.28 6.19 -9.29
CA LYS A 203 -13.79 7.33 -8.50
C LYS A 203 -12.75 7.80 -7.46
N ARG A 204 -12.97 8.98 -6.91
CA ARG A 204 -12.11 9.54 -5.87
C ARG A 204 -12.29 8.79 -4.55
N ALA A 205 -11.27 8.82 -3.68
CA ALA A 205 -11.30 8.15 -2.39
C ALA A 205 -12.39 8.68 -1.45
N ASN A 206 -12.83 9.93 -1.61
CA ASN A 206 -13.94 10.50 -0.84
C ASN A 206 -15.34 10.00 -1.25
N GLN A 207 -15.42 9.23 -2.34
CA GLN A 207 -16.68 8.70 -2.88
C GLN A 207 -16.87 7.20 -2.62
N LEU A 208 -15.96 6.59 -1.85
CA LEU A 208 -16.01 5.17 -1.56
C LEU A 208 -17.22 4.80 -0.68
N SER A 209 -17.99 3.80 -1.11
CA SER A 209 -19.01 3.16 -0.28
C SER A 209 -18.37 2.30 0.80
N TYR A 210 -19.14 1.84 1.80
CA TYR A 210 -18.64 0.89 2.81
C TYR A 210 -18.16 -0.41 2.18
N SER A 211 -18.84 -0.91 1.16
CA SER A 211 -18.46 -2.13 0.44
C SER A 211 -17.10 -1.97 -0.24
N GLU A 212 -16.89 -0.86 -0.96
CA GLU A 212 -15.64 -0.56 -1.65
C GLU A 212 -14.49 -0.28 -0.69
N ALA A 213 -14.75 0.49 0.37
CA ALA A 213 -13.78 0.77 1.43
C ALA A 213 -13.34 -0.52 2.13
N ALA A 214 -14.27 -1.40 2.47
CA ALA A 214 -13.98 -2.70 3.06
C ALA A 214 -13.19 -3.61 2.10
N LEU A 215 -13.47 -3.55 0.78
CA LEU A 215 -12.71 -4.27 -0.22
C LEU A 215 -11.25 -3.79 -0.24
N LEU A 216 -11.01 -2.47 -0.33
CA LEU A 216 -9.65 -1.92 -0.28
C LEU A 216 -8.91 -2.33 0.99
N CYS A 217 -9.56 -2.22 2.15
CA CYS A 217 -8.94 -2.62 3.42
C CYS A 217 -8.63 -4.12 3.48
N GLY A 218 -9.47 -4.97 2.87
CA GLY A 218 -9.23 -6.40 2.73
C GLY A 218 -7.96 -6.73 1.95
N LEU A 219 -7.61 -5.91 0.95
CA LEU A 219 -6.38 -6.09 0.16
C LEU A 219 -5.11 -5.94 0.99
N LEU A 220 -5.11 -5.11 2.04
CA LEU A 220 -3.91 -4.77 2.84
C LEU A 220 -3.21 -6.00 3.42
N ARG A 221 -3.95 -7.07 3.66
CA ARG A 221 -3.41 -8.33 4.17
C ARG A 221 -2.47 -9.04 3.21
N SER A 222 -2.78 -9.00 1.90
CA SER A 222 -1.98 -9.63 0.84
C SER A 222 -2.36 -9.03 -0.51
N PRO A 223 -1.90 -7.79 -0.83
CA PRO A 223 -2.45 -6.97 -1.90
C PRO A 223 -2.45 -7.61 -3.29
N ASP A 224 -1.34 -8.26 -3.67
CA ASP A 224 -1.24 -8.86 -5.00
C ASP A 224 -1.99 -10.20 -5.11
N ARG A 225 -2.06 -10.96 -4.00
CA ARG A 225 -2.78 -12.25 -3.98
C ARG A 225 -4.29 -12.04 -3.98
N LEU A 226 -4.76 -11.05 -3.23
CA LEU A 226 -6.18 -10.73 -3.05
C LEU A 226 -6.69 -9.72 -4.08
N SER A 227 -5.87 -9.37 -5.09
CA SER A 227 -6.31 -8.47 -6.15
C SER A 227 -7.64 -8.94 -6.76
N PRO A 228 -8.66 -8.07 -6.85
CA PRO A 228 -9.97 -8.44 -7.38
C PRO A 228 -9.92 -8.81 -8.87
N TRP A 229 -8.89 -8.39 -9.59
CA TRP A 229 -8.65 -8.80 -10.97
C TRP A 229 -7.98 -10.17 -11.10
N ARG A 230 -7.46 -10.71 -9.99
CA ARG A 230 -6.83 -12.04 -9.95
C ARG A 230 -7.78 -13.10 -9.38
N ASP A 231 -8.40 -12.78 -8.25
CA ASP A 231 -9.31 -13.68 -7.54
C ASP A 231 -10.40 -12.86 -6.84
N PHE A 232 -11.48 -12.63 -7.58
CA PHE A 232 -12.59 -11.83 -7.11
C PHE A 232 -13.29 -12.44 -5.89
N HIS A 233 -13.43 -13.78 -5.86
CA HIS A 233 -14.08 -14.46 -4.74
C HIS A 233 -13.27 -14.32 -3.44
N ALA A 234 -11.96 -14.58 -3.48
CA ALA A 234 -11.09 -14.40 -2.32
C ALA A 234 -11.06 -12.94 -1.85
N CYS A 235 -11.14 -11.98 -2.78
CA CYS A 235 -11.24 -10.56 -2.46
C CYS A 235 -12.56 -10.24 -1.73
N MET A 236 -13.69 -10.78 -2.21
CA MET A 236 -15.00 -10.58 -1.59
C MET A 236 -15.10 -11.25 -0.21
N ASP A 237 -14.46 -12.38 -0.01
CA ASP A 237 -14.38 -13.03 1.31
C ASP A 237 -13.62 -12.14 2.32
N GLU A 238 -12.52 -11.53 1.91
CA GLU A 238 -11.79 -10.59 2.78
C GLU A 238 -12.58 -9.30 3.00
N ARG A 239 -13.27 -8.76 1.98
CA ARG A 239 -14.21 -7.65 2.14
C ARG A 239 -15.26 -7.97 3.21
N ASN A 240 -15.88 -9.14 3.13
CA ASN A 240 -16.90 -9.58 4.10
C ASN A 240 -16.32 -9.70 5.52
N ARG A 241 -15.07 -10.15 5.68
CA ARG A 241 -14.38 -10.16 6.97
C ARG A 241 -14.20 -8.76 7.53
N VAL A 242 -13.82 -7.79 6.69
CA VAL A 242 -13.69 -6.39 7.12
C VAL A 242 -15.04 -5.84 7.55
N LEU A 243 -16.11 -6.02 6.76
CA LEU A 243 -17.47 -5.58 7.13
C LEU A 243 -17.93 -6.19 8.45
N ASN A 244 -17.74 -7.50 8.65
CA ASN A 244 -18.04 -8.17 9.92
C ASN A 244 -17.25 -7.52 11.07
N ARG A 245 -15.97 -7.23 10.85
CA ARG A 245 -15.15 -6.59 11.86
C ARG A 245 -15.61 -5.18 12.18
N MET A 246 -16.01 -4.40 11.17
CA MET A 246 -16.59 -3.06 11.37
C MET A 246 -17.85 -3.11 12.24
N LEU A 247 -18.72 -4.10 12.01
CA LEU A 247 -19.92 -4.31 12.82
C LEU A 247 -19.59 -4.71 14.26
N GLU A 248 -18.66 -5.65 14.46
CA GLU A 248 -18.20 -6.08 15.79
C GLU A 248 -17.65 -4.94 16.64
N VAL A 249 -16.87 -4.04 16.03
CA VAL A 249 -16.25 -2.90 16.72
C VAL A 249 -17.12 -1.64 16.68
N LYS A 250 -18.36 -1.75 16.20
CA LYS A 250 -19.37 -0.67 16.14
C LYS A 250 -18.91 0.54 15.30
N ARG A 251 -18.19 0.30 14.21
CA ARG A 251 -17.80 1.33 13.22
C ARG A 251 -18.76 1.46 12.06
N ILE A 252 -19.72 0.55 11.96
CA ILE A 252 -20.81 0.60 10.98
C ILE A 252 -22.11 0.23 11.69
N SER A 253 -23.23 0.83 11.30
CA SER A 253 -24.55 0.45 11.78
C SER A 253 -24.96 -0.92 11.21
N ARG A 254 -25.95 -1.58 11.83
CA ARG A 254 -26.48 -2.84 11.30
C ARG A 254 -27.14 -2.63 9.93
N GLU A 255 -27.80 -1.52 9.75
CA GLU A 255 -28.48 -1.15 8.50
C GLU A 255 -27.46 -0.95 7.37
N ASP A 256 -26.43 -0.11 7.59
CA ASP A 256 -25.37 0.12 6.61
C ASP A 256 -24.57 -1.17 6.30
N TYR A 257 -24.37 -2.01 7.32
CA TYR A 257 -23.74 -3.31 7.11
C TYR A 257 -24.57 -4.19 6.17
N ASP A 258 -25.89 -4.31 6.40
CA ASP A 258 -26.76 -5.16 5.59
C ASP A 258 -26.84 -4.65 4.13
N ILE A 259 -26.76 -3.34 3.92
CA ILE A 259 -26.65 -2.72 2.59
C ILE A 259 -25.28 -3.06 1.97
N ALA A 260 -24.19 -2.77 2.67
CA ALA A 260 -22.82 -2.97 2.15
C ALA A 260 -22.49 -4.45 1.89
N PHE A 261 -23.06 -5.37 2.68
CA PHE A 261 -22.84 -6.80 2.52
C PHE A 261 -23.47 -7.34 1.22
N LYS A 262 -24.62 -6.78 0.82
CA LYS A 262 -25.33 -7.14 -0.42
C LYS A 262 -24.78 -6.40 -1.65
N ASP A 263 -24.12 -5.26 -1.43
CA ASP A 263 -23.54 -4.46 -2.50
C ASP A 263 -22.30 -5.17 -3.08
N GLU A 264 -22.27 -5.32 -4.39
CA GLU A 264 -21.16 -5.90 -5.12
C GLU A 264 -20.39 -4.77 -5.84
N PRO A 265 -19.17 -4.45 -5.41
CA PRO A 265 -18.42 -3.34 -6.00
C PRO A 265 -18.16 -3.51 -7.49
N VAL A 266 -18.50 -2.50 -8.26
CA VAL A 266 -18.24 -2.48 -9.70
C VAL A 266 -16.79 -2.11 -9.97
N LEU A 267 -16.04 -3.04 -10.51
CA LEU A 267 -14.63 -2.85 -10.84
C LEU A 267 -14.47 -2.27 -12.25
N ARG A 268 -13.48 -1.39 -12.39
CA ARG A 268 -12.99 -1.00 -13.71
C ARG A 268 -12.27 -2.18 -14.37
N ASN A 269 -12.28 -2.20 -15.69
CA ASN A 269 -11.39 -3.09 -16.44
C ASN A 269 -9.94 -2.79 -16.07
N LYS A 270 -9.14 -3.85 -15.88
CA LYS A 270 -7.72 -3.73 -15.59
C LYS A 270 -7.07 -2.96 -16.73
N ARG A 271 -6.58 -1.76 -16.44
CA ARG A 271 -5.74 -1.02 -17.39
C ARG A 271 -4.29 -1.23 -16.99
N PRO A 272 -3.36 -1.40 -17.93
CA PRO A 272 -1.95 -1.32 -17.64
C PRO A 272 -1.65 -0.01 -16.90
N ILE A 273 -0.82 -0.07 -15.86
CA ILE A 273 -0.39 1.12 -15.09
C ILE A 273 0.46 2.03 -15.98
N HIS A 274 1.21 1.44 -16.88
CA HIS A 274 1.74 2.10 -18.07
C HIS A 274 0.66 1.95 -19.14
N GLN A 275 -0.01 3.03 -19.53
CA GLN A 275 -0.63 3.07 -20.85
C GLN A 275 0.52 2.76 -21.82
N ASP A 276 0.28 1.82 -22.75
CA ASP A 276 1.14 1.58 -23.90
C ASP A 276 1.05 2.81 -24.82
N ASP A 277 1.46 3.96 -24.30
CA ASP A 277 1.54 5.21 -25.02
C ASP A 277 3.02 5.38 -25.36
N TYR A 278 3.35 5.04 -26.61
CA TYR A 278 4.71 5.09 -27.12
C TYR A 278 5.40 6.44 -26.84
N PRO A 279 4.72 7.61 -26.97
CA PRO A 279 5.27 8.89 -26.57
C PRO A 279 5.66 8.97 -25.11
N ALA A 280 4.84 8.45 -24.18
CA ALA A 280 5.13 8.50 -22.75
C ALA A 280 6.35 7.65 -22.39
N ASP A 281 6.52 6.47 -23.01
CA ASP A 281 7.70 5.63 -22.79
C ASP A 281 8.96 6.29 -23.32
N LEU A 282 8.93 6.87 -24.53
CA LEU A 282 10.08 7.59 -25.08
C LEU A 282 10.49 8.76 -24.19
N VAL A 283 9.51 9.56 -23.72
CA VAL A 283 9.76 10.67 -22.77
C VAL A 283 10.36 10.14 -21.49
N TYR A 284 9.84 9.05 -20.94
CA TYR A 284 10.38 8.41 -19.76
C TYR A 284 11.87 8.05 -19.92
N GLN A 285 12.22 7.39 -21.04
CA GLN A 285 13.62 7.01 -21.33
C GLN A 285 14.53 8.24 -21.47
N GLN A 286 14.05 9.32 -22.07
CA GLN A 286 14.79 10.58 -22.17
C GLN A 286 14.98 11.24 -20.80
N VAL A 287 13.95 11.30 -19.98
CA VAL A 287 13.98 11.88 -18.64
C VAL A 287 14.97 11.12 -17.76
N LEU A 288 14.97 9.78 -17.81
CA LEU A 288 15.96 8.95 -17.08
C LEU A 288 17.41 9.29 -17.45
N LYS A 289 17.67 9.61 -18.73
CA LYS A 289 19.01 10.01 -19.20
C LYS A 289 19.40 11.41 -18.73
N ILE A 290 18.43 12.33 -18.61
CA ILE A 290 18.70 13.75 -18.29
C ILE A 290 18.84 13.94 -16.76
N VAL A 291 17.93 13.42 -15.96
CA VAL A 291 17.85 13.69 -14.52
C VAL A 291 18.19 12.49 -13.63
N GLY A 292 18.31 11.29 -14.21
CA GLY A 292 18.51 10.05 -13.46
C GLY A 292 17.18 9.48 -12.90
N ARG A 293 17.23 8.19 -12.53
CA ARG A 293 16.03 7.45 -12.07
C ARG A 293 15.46 8.05 -10.79
N ASP A 294 16.30 8.29 -9.78
CA ASP A 294 15.85 8.70 -8.45
C ASP A 294 15.09 10.03 -8.51
N ARG A 295 15.63 11.03 -9.21
CA ARG A 295 14.98 12.31 -9.39
C ARG A 295 13.71 12.21 -10.23
N ALA A 296 13.76 11.44 -11.32
CA ALA A 296 12.60 11.23 -12.19
C ALA A 296 11.39 10.65 -11.46
N THR A 297 11.63 9.78 -10.46
CA THR A 297 10.56 9.02 -9.79
C THR A 297 10.12 9.58 -8.45
N SER A 298 10.94 10.44 -7.79
CA SER A 298 10.69 10.88 -6.40
C SER A 298 10.44 12.38 -6.24
N GLU A 299 10.96 13.23 -7.15
CA GLU A 299 10.93 14.69 -6.98
C GLU A 299 9.63 15.36 -7.47
N GLY A 300 8.69 14.61 -8.06
CA GLY A 300 7.44 15.19 -8.56
C GLY A 300 7.62 16.20 -9.68
N LEU A 301 8.54 15.91 -10.62
CA LEU A 301 8.88 16.80 -11.72
C LEU A 301 7.68 17.06 -12.65
N ARG A 302 7.57 18.24 -13.18
CA ARG A 302 6.63 18.58 -14.28
C ARG A 302 7.41 18.63 -15.58
N ILE A 303 7.20 17.63 -16.42
CA ILE A 303 7.93 17.40 -17.66
C ILE A 303 7.04 17.83 -18.82
N TYR A 304 7.32 18.96 -19.40
CA TYR A 304 6.59 19.47 -20.55
C TYR A 304 7.16 18.89 -21.83
N THR A 305 6.31 18.35 -22.68
CA THR A 305 6.66 17.79 -23.98
C THR A 305 6.19 18.70 -25.09
N THR A 306 6.60 18.43 -26.32
CA THR A 306 6.09 19.07 -27.52
C THR A 306 4.81 18.42 -28.06
N ILE A 307 4.40 17.28 -27.51
CA ILE A 307 3.21 16.52 -27.93
C ILE A 307 1.95 17.36 -27.79
N ASP A 308 1.05 17.28 -28.77
CA ASP A 308 -0.31 17.79 -28.67
C ASP A 308 -1.28 16.63 -28.50
N SER A 309 -1.81 16.48 -27.27
CA SER A 309 -2.66 15.34 -26.88
C SER A 309 -3.93 15.21 -27.72
N ALA A 310 -4.47 16.32 -28.22
CA ALA A 310 -5.65 16.30 -29.08
C ALA A 310 -5.32 15.78 -30.51
N LEU A 311 -4.17 16.17 -31.04
CA LEU A 311 -3.68 15.66 -32.32
C LEU A 311 -3.26 14.20 -32.21
N GLN A 312 -2.60 13.81 -31.07
CA GLN A 312 -2.21 12.44 -30.79
C GLN A 312 -3.41 11.49 -30.87
N LYS A 313 -4.50 11.79 -30.16
CA LYS A 313 -5.74 10.97 -30.16
C LYS A 313 -6.36 10.86 -31.55
N LYS A 314 -6.34 11.95 -32.31
CA LYS A 314 -6.85 11.92 -33.70
C LYS A 314 -6.00 11.05 -34.62
N ALA A 315 -4.68 11.11 -34.50
CA ALA A 315 -3.76 10.29 -35.27
C ALA A 315 -3.89 8.80 -34.92
N GLU A 316 -3.99 8.47 -33.62
CA GLU A 316 -4.25 7.09 -33.18
C GLU A 316 -5.55 6.53 -33.75
N ALA A 317 -6.63 7.33 -33.72
CA ALA A 317 -7.90 6.93 -34.31
C ALA A 317 -7.82 6.74 -35.79
N ALA A 318 -7.15 7.65 -36.51
CA ALA A 318 -7.00 7.61 -37.96
C ALA A 318 -6.16 6.41 -38.42
N ILE A 319 -5.01 6.16 -37.77
CA ILE A 319 -4.17 5.01 -38.15
C ILE A 319 -4.89 3.69 -37.88
N ARG A 320 -5.59 3.57 -36.73
CA ARG A 320 -6.38 2.38 -36.41
C ARG A 320 -7.49 2.12 -37.42
N ALA A 321 -8.23 3.16 -37.79
CA ALA A 321 -9.25 3.05 -38.82
C ALA A 321 -8.68 2.60 -40.17
N GLN A 322 -7.53 3.16 -40.56
CA GLN A 322 -6.85 2.78 -41.80
C GLN A 322 -6.32 1.35 -41.78
N MET A 323 -5.76 0.91 -40.65
CA MET A 323 -5.29 -0.47 -40.48
C MET A 323 -6.46 -1.47 -40.58
N ASN A 324 -7.58 -1.21 -39.91
CA ASN A 324 -8.79 -2.02 -40.04
C ASN A 324 -9.29 -2.09 -41.48
N THR A 325 -9.22 -0.98 -42.24
CA THR A 325 -9.58 -0.95 -43.65
C THR A 325 -8.67 -1.82 -44.52
N VAL A 326 -7.37 -1.85 -44.19
CA VAL A 326 -6.38 -2.70 -44.89
C VAL A 326 -6.61 -4.17 -44.58
N GLU A 327 -6.81 -4.49 -43.26
CA GLU A 327 -7.09 -5.86 -42.82
C GLU A 327 -8.39 -6.44 -43.39
N ALA A 328 -9.37 -5.58 -43.72
CA ALA A 328 -10.64 -5.99 -44.32
C ALA A 328 -10.59 -6.18 -45.86
N ARG A 329 -9.45 -5.95 -46.49
CA ARG A 329 -9.33 -6.08 -47.97
C ARG A 329 -9.40 -7.56 -48.41
N PRO A 330 -10.05 -7.86 -49.53
CA PRO A 330 -9.99 -9.20 -50.12
C PRO A 330 -8.52 -9.61 -50.38
N GLY A 331 -8.15 -10.81 -49.95
CA GLY A 331 -6.78 -11.32 -50.11
C GLY A 331 -5.79 -10.90 -49.03
N TYR A 332 -6.23 -10.33 -47.91
CA TYR A 332 -5.38 -10.12 -46.74
C TYR A 332 -5.08 -11.46 -46.08
N GLU A 333 -3.85 -11.96 -46.21
CA GLU A 333 -3.44 -13.31 -45.83
C GLU A 333 -2.76 -13.35 -44.42
N HIS A 334 -2.58 -12.18 -43.76
CA HIS A 334 -1.92 -12.08 -42.48
C HIS A 334 -2.92 -12.12 -41.32
N GLN A 335 -2.41 -12.42 -40.13
CA GLN A 335 -3.21 -12.35 -38.91
C GLN A 335 -3.70 -10.92 -38.66
N THR A 336 -4.97 -10.75 -38.32
CA THR A 336 -5.50 -9.45 -37.91
C THR A 336 -5.18 -9.15 -36.45
N TYR A 337 -5.20 -7.86 -36.08
CA TYR A 337 -5.03 -7.46 -34.67
C TYR A 337 -6.08 -8.08 -33.76
N ALA A 338 -7.32 -8.22 -34.20
CA ALA A 338 -8.39 -8.84 -33.42
C ALA A 338 -8.09 -10.32 -33.12
N GLN A 339 -7.61 -11.07 -34.12
CA GLN A 339 -7.22 -12.48 -33.94
C GLN A 339 -6.01 -12.62 -32.99
N TYR A 340 -5.01 -11.76 -33.18
CA TYR A 340 -3.83 -11.74 -32.29
C TYR A 340 -4.23 -11.45 -30.84
N SER A 341 -5.08 -10.43 -30.60
CA SER A 341 -5.54 -10.04 -29.27
C SER A 341 -6.28 -11.17 -28.57
N GLN A 342 -7.15 -11.91 -29.29
CA GLN A 342 -7.87 -13.07 -28.74
C GLN A 342 -6.91 -14.18 -28.29
N ILE A 343 -5.89 -14.49 -29.11
CA ILE A 343 -4.87 -15.49 -28.80
C ILE A 343 -4.05 -15.05 -27.58
N PHE A 344 -3.64 -13.77 -27.55
CA PHE A 344 -2.86 -13.21 -26.46
C PHE A 344 -3.62 -13.20 -25.13
N GLU A 345 -4.89 -12.80 -25.13
CA GLU A 345 -5.74 -12.83 -23.94
C GLU A 345 -6.03 -14.26 -23.46
N ALA A 346 -6.27 -15.20 -24.36
CA ALA A 346 -6.49 -16.59 -24.03
C ALA A 346 -5.26 -17.27 -23.40
N ALA A 347 -4.08 -16.98 -23.95
CA ALA A 347 -2.81 -17.55 -23.49
C ALA A 347 -2.26 -16.83 -22.23
N LYS A 348 -2.68 -15.60 -21.95
CA LYS A 348 -2.13 -14.68 -20.93
C LYS A 348 -0.59 -14.54 -21.00
N LYS A 349 0.01 -14.90 -22.12
CA LYS A 349 1.45 -14.85 -22.37
C LYS A 349 1.70 -14.55 -23.83
N GLN A 350 2.66 -13.68 -24.08
CA GLN A 350 3.15 -13.45 -25.44
C GLN A 350 3.83 -14.72 -25.96
N PRO A 351 3.58 -15.13 -27.22
CA PRO A 351 4.29 -16.25 -27.81
C PRO A 351 5.81 -16.01 -27.78
N LEU A 352 6.56 -17.04 -27.43
CA LEU A 352 8.02 -16.99 -27.34
C LEU A 352 8.63 -17.80 -28.48
N ASP A 353 9.80 -17.36 -28.96
CA ASP A 353 10.65 -18.15 -29.84
C ASP A 353 11.33 -19.32 -29.09
N PRO A 354 12.00 -20.25 -29.75
CA PRO A 354 12.72 -21.35 -29.11
C PRO A 354 13.77 -20.91 -28.10
N GLU A 355 14.29 -19.68 -28.21
CA GLU A 355 15.26 -19.08 -27.31
C GLU A 355 14.58 -18.33 -26.13
N GLY A 356 13.25 -18.36 -26.04
CA GLY A 356 12.47 -17.74 -24.97
C GLY A 356 12.27 -16.23 -25.10
N ARG A 357 12.52 -15.66 -26.28
CA ARG A 357 12.27 -14.22 -26.57
C ARG A 357 10.86 -14.01 -27.09
N PRO A 358 10.21 -12.88 -26.82
CA PRO A 358 8.91 -12.57 -27.36
C PRO A 358 8.92 -12.54 -28.90
N LEU A 359 8.04 -13.30 -29.53
CA LEU A 359 7.85 -13.23 -30.98
C LEU A 359 7.31 -11.86 -31.37
N PRO A 360 7.81 -11.28 -32.46
CA PRO A 360 7.22 -10.04 -32.99
C PRO A 360 5.76 -10.29 -33.39
N PRO A 361 4.86 -9.29 -33.18
CA PRO A 361 3.49 -9.43 -33.58
C PRO A 361 3.37 -9.62 -35.11
N SER A 362 2.52 -10.56 -35.52
CA SER A 362 2.31 -10.95 -36.91
C SER A 362 1.19 -10.18 -37.63
N TYR A 363 0.56 -9.24 -36.93
CA TYR A 363 -0.50 -8.37 -37.49
C TYR A 363 0.11 -7.10 -38.08
N LEU A 364 -0.70 -6.39 -38.93
CA LEU A 364 -0.33 -5.13 -39.56
C LEU A 364 0.05 -4.08 -38.51
N GLN A 365 1.21 -3.49 -38.66
CA GLN A 365 1.69 -2.38 -37.86
C GLN A 365 1.81 -1.12 -38.68
N GLY A 366 1.63 0.04 -38.07
CA GLY A 366 1.77 1.33 -38.72
C GLY A 366 2.31 2.36 -37.73
N ALA A 367 2.93 3.41 -38.23
CA ALA A 367 3.41 4.54 -37.46
C ALA A 367 3.03 5.86 -38.09
N VAL A 368 2.79 6.87 -37.25
CA VAL A 368 2.58 8.25 -37.66
C VAL A 368 3.46 9.16 -36.81
N VAL A 369 4.25 10.01 -37.46
CA VAL A 369 5.02 11.05 -36.79
C VAL A 369 4.65 12.40 -37.41
N MET A 370 4.29 13.38 -36.60
CA MET A 370 4.00 14.75 -37.03
C MET A 370 4.98 15.70 -36.33
N LEU A 371 5.63 16.53 -37.12
CA LEU A 371 6.61 17.51 -36.67
C LEU A 371 6.06 18.95 -36.85
N ASP A 372 6.41 19.79 -35.88
CA ASP A 372 6.24 21.24 -36.01
C ASP A 372 7.39 21.79 -36.87
N ASN A 373 7.12 22.21 -38.09
CA ASN A 373 8.15 22.70 -39.01
C ASN A 373 8.85 23.99 -38.53
N ALA A 374 8.24 24.72 -37.58
CA ALA A 374 8.84 25.97 -37.06
C ALA A 374 9.99 25.73 -36.11
N ASN A 375 9.94 24.61 -35.33
CA ASN A 375 10.90 24.36 -34.26
C ASN A 375 11.41 22.90 -34.18
N GLY A 376 10.96 22.03 -35.11
CA GLY A 376 11.34 20.60 -35.10
C GLY A 376 10.73 19.75 -33.98
N GLY A 377 9.81 20.29 -33.23
CA GLY A 377 9.15 19.58 -32.12
C GLY A 377 8.22 18.46 -32.63
N ILE A 378 8.25 17.30 -31.96
CA ILE A 378 7.34 16.20 -32.27
C ILE A 378 5.98 16.50 -31.64
N LEU A 379 4.96 16.69 -32.49
CA LEU A 379 3.57 16.95 -32.08
C LEU A 379 2.77 15.66 -31.89
N VAL A 380 3.07 14.64 -32.68
CA VAL A 380 2.40 13.33 -32.64
C VAL A 380 3.41 12.24 -32.90
N MET A 381 3.23 11.12 -32.22
CA MET A 381 3.99 9.89 -32.41
C MET A 381 3.12 8.67 -32.06
N VAL A 382 2.72 7.92 -33.06
CA VAL A 382 1.88 6.71 -32.94
C VAL A 382 2.65 5.51 -33.48
#